data_55e7984fe69e0345295e2ee2b1850818
#
_entry.id   55e7984fe69e0345295e2ee2b1850818
#
_cell.length_a   1.000
_cell.length_b   1.000
_cell.length_c   1.000
_cell.angle_alpha   90.00
_cell.angle_beta   90.00
_cell.angle_gamma   90.00
#
_symmetry.space_group_name_H-M   'P 1'
#
loop_
_entity.id
_entity.type
_entity.pdbx_description
1 polymer ?
#
loop_
_entity_poly.entity_id
_entity_poly.type
_entity_poly.pdbx_seq_one_letter_code
_entity_poly.pdbx_strand_id
1 'polypeptide(L)'
;MGGTLSLSNAEPLDGLPLPELTGPGPFDAVALADWSDRRYLLQPGHPDLPAIHDGAPASDPATDNLVGIRRWWFEHPDWMDFLTPGHPGHEDKLLERALYMDHWERFIEPGCRVLDLGGGIGRFTQWCLDRGCEVHLVDPDLRSLWAAVKHAGGRPGRLDVHWTTGDRPPDIAPVDVVIAAEVLCYVPDAAAVLKEVGRLIKPGGLVLASVEARYGWAMGPDVAEGSLEAFFGDGVVHVDGDRWVRTYTEDDFRGLFSGMDVLHFEPSHYVLSGPFEAAAGAIDLDELRRMETRLRNHPITAPLNRAWMAAARLHG
;
A
#
# COMPACT_ATOMS: atom_id res chain seq x y z
N MET A 1 -2.46 24.72 -8.20
CA MET A 1 -1.75 24.10 -9.33
C MET A 1 -2.33 22.70 -9.45
N GLY A 2 -2.98 22.39 -10.56
CA GLY A 2 -3.63 21.09 -10.74
C GLY A 2 -2.58 20.02 -10.95
N GLY A 3 -2.68 18.90 -10.22
CA GLY A 3 -1.91 17.70 -10.49
C GLY A 3 -2.20 17.22 -11.91
N THR A 4 -1.17 16.89 -12.65
CA THR A 4 -1.31 16.31 -13.99
C THR A 4 -1.47 14.80 -13.80
N LEU A 5 -2.62 14.25 -14.16
CA LEU A 5 -2.78 12.81 -14.24
C LEU A 5 -2.00 12.33 -15.47
N SER A 6 -0.85 11.71 -15.26
CA SER A 6 -0.12 11.02 -16.31
C SER A 6 -0.46 9.53 -16.21
N LEU A 7 -1.26 9.04 -17.15
CA LEU A 7 -1.50 7.61 -17.32
C LEU A 7 -0.39 7.03 -18.19
N SER A 8 0.82 6.94 -17.65
CA SER A 8 1.90 6.22 -18.33
C SER A 8 1.59 4.73 -18.33
N ASN A 9 1.74 4.08 -19.50
CA ASN A 9 1.52 2.66 -19.76
C ASN A 9 0.06 2.16 -19.81
N ALA A 10 -0.94 3.04 -19.80
CA ALA A 10 -2.29 2.65 -20.16
C ALA A 10 -2.38 2.47 -21.68
N GLU A 11 -2.05 1.30 -22.20
CA GLU A 11 -2.55 0.94 -23.51
C GLU A 11 -4.09 0.90 -23.46
N PRO A 12 -4.79 1.52 -24.43
CA PRO A 12 -6.24 1.41 -24.48
C PRO A 12 -6.61 -0.06 -24.63
N LEU A 13 -7.11 -0.67 -23.54
CA LEU A 13 -7.66 -2.01 -23.59
C LEU A 13 -8.95 -1.94 -24.40
N ASP A 14 -8.93 -2.60 -25.55
CA ASP A 14 -10.10 -2.99 -26.36
C ASP A 14 -11.17 -1.92 -26.65
N GLY A 15 -10.74 -0.79 -27.21
CA GLY A 15 -11.67 0.14 -27.87
C GLY A 15 -12.53 1.02 -26.96
N LEU A 16 -12.37 0.93 -25.64
CA LEU A 16 -12.97 1.92 -24.75
C LEU A 16 -12.02 3.13 -24.65
N PRO A 17 -12.47 4.33 -25.06
CA PRO A 17 -11.64 5.51 -24.92
C PRO A 17 -11.31 5.75 -23.44
N LEU A 18 -10.05 6.06 -23.15
CA LEU A 18 -9.68 6.60 -21.85
C LEU A 18 -10.56 7.83 -21.59
N PRO A 19 -11.15 7.99 -20.38
CA PRO A 19 -11.79 9.23 -20.05
C PRO A 19 -10.78 10.35 -20.25
N GLU A 20 -11.21 11.49 -20.83
CA GLU A 20 -10.35 12.66 -20.99
C GLU A 20 -9.99 13.19 -19.59
N LEU A 21 -8.89 12.68 -19.05
CA LEU A 21 -8.33 13.09 -17.76
C LEU A 21 -7.39 14.30 -17.90
N THR A 22 -7.41 14.92 -19.08
CA THR A 22 -6.57 16.06 -19.42
C THR A 22 -7.33 17.38 -19.16
N GLY A 23 -7.11 17.99 -18.00
CA GLY A 23 -7.59 19.35 -17.74
C GLY A 23 -7.54 19.74 -16.26
N PRO A 24 -7.49 21.04 -15.94
CA PRO A 24 -7.49 21.53 -14.57
C PRO A 24 -8.92 21.60 -13.99
N GLY A 25 -9.74 20.60 -14.22
CA GLY A 25 -11.11 20.50 -13.72
C GLY A 25 -11.28 19.38 -12.70
N PRO A 26 -12.34 19.43 -11.88
CA PRO A 26 -12.69 18.28 -11.08
C PRO A 26 -12.98 17.11 -12.03
N PHE A 27 -12.22 16.04 -11.88
CA PHE A 27 -12.51 14.79 -12.58
C PHE A 27 -13.94 14.37 -12.24
N ASP A 28 -14.72 13.97 -13.24
CA ASP A 28 -16.01 13.38 -12.97
C ASP A 28 -15.78 12.00 -12.34
N ALA A 29 -15.91 11.97 -11.03
CA ALA A 29 -15.73 10.78 -10.21
C ALA A 29 -16.63 9.63 -10.64
N VAL A 30 -17.88 9.97 -11.02
CA VAL A 30 -18.88 8.98 -11.44
C VAL A 30 -18.50 8.40 -12.79
N ALA A 31 -18.05 9.25 -13.72
CA ALA A 31 -17.61 8.79 -15.05
C ALA A 31 -16.35 7.92 -14.96
N LEU A 32 -15.40 8.26 -14.06
CA LEU A 32 -14.20 7.48 -13.87
C LEU A 32 -14.49 6.15 -13.16
N ALA A 33 -15.36 6.16 -12.16
CA ALA A 33 -15.81 4.93 -11.49
C ALA A 33 -16.54 4.02 -12.48
N ASP A 34 -17.49 4.55 -13.24
CA ASP A 34 -18.24 3.81 -14.26
C ASP A 34 -17.31 3.24 -15.35
N TRP A 35 -16.33 4.03 -15.79
CA TRP A 35 -15.34 3.56 -16.76
C TRP A 35 -14.44 2.47 -16.18
N SER A 36 -13.97 2.65 -14.93
CA SER A 36 -13.20 1.66 -14.21
C SER A 36 -14.01 0.37 -14.02
N ASP A 37 -15.23 0.49 -13.55
CA ASP A 37 -16.11 -0.65 -13.31
C ASP A 37 -16.42 -1.41 -14.61
N ARG A 38 -16.72 -0.72 -15.71
CA ARG A 38 -16.89 -1.37 -17.01
C ARG A 38 -15.62 -2.08 -17.46
N ARG A 39 -14.48 -1.48 -17.25
CA ARG A 39 -13.20 -2.07 -17.65
C ARG A 39 -12.84 -3.30 -16.82
N TYR A 40 -13.18 -3.31 -15.54
CA TYR A 40 -13.00 -4.46 -14.65
C TYR A 40 -14.06 -5.55 -14.87
N LEU A 41 -15.29 -5.16 -15.18
CA LEU A 41 -16.44 -6.07 -15.28
C LEU A 41 -16.66 -6.63 -16.70
N LEU A 42 -16.24 -5.91 -17.76
CA LEU A 42 -16.62 -6.22 -19.13
C LEU A 42 -15.53 -6.87 -19.98
N GLN A 43 -14.40 -7.25 -19.40
CA GLN A 43 -13.37 -7.99 -20.14
C GLN A 43 -13.25 -9.44 -19.68
N PRO A 44 -14.20 -10.31 -20.08
CA PRO A 44 -13.99 -11.74 -19.97
C PRO A 44 -12.83 -12.12 -20.90
N GLY A 45 -11.75 -12.64 -20.34
CA GLY A 45 -10.66 -13.23 -21.11
C GLY A 45 -9.40 -12.39 -21.28
N HIS A 46 -9.27 -11.21 -20.64
CA HIS A 46 -7.96 -10.58 -20.57
C HIS A 46 -7.06 -11.44 -19.66
N PRO A 47 -5.87 -11.89 -20.14
CA PRO A 47 -5.00 -12.80 -19.37
C PRO A 47 -4.57 -12.23 -18.01
N ASP A 48 -4.48 -10.90 -17.88
CA ASP A 48 -4.11 -10.21 -16.66
C ASP A 48 -5.31 -9.78 -15.79
N LEU A 49 -6.55 -10.03 -16.23
CA LEU A 49 -7.77 -9.64 -15.55
C LEU A 49 -8.85 -10.72 -15.74
N PRO A 50 -8.73 -11.88 -15.08
CA PRO A 50 -9.80 -12.84 -15.05
C PRO A 50 -11.08 -12.17 -14.52
N ALA A 51 -12.20 -12.50 -15.11
CA ALA A 51 -13.49 -11.88 -14.81
C ALA A 51 -13.78 -11.85 -13.31
N ILE A 52 -14.11 -10.69 -12.78
CA ILE A 52 -14.63 -10.51 -11.43
C ILE A 52 -16.09 -11.00 -11.45
N HIS A 53 -16.31 -12.30 -11.56
CA HIS A 53 -17.63 -12.90 -11.56
C HIS A 53 -17.71 -14.02 -10.55
N ASP A 54 -18.90 -14.26 -10.04
CA ASP A 54 -19.20 -15.42 -9.22
C ASP A 54 -18.65 -16.69 -9.88
N GLY A 55 -17.73 -17.35 -9.19
CA GLY A 55 -17.09 -18.58 -9.66
C GLY A 55 -15.67 -18.42 -10.25
N ALA A 56 -15.07 -17.24 -10.19
CA ALA A 56 -13.62 -17.16 -10.44
C ALA A 56 -12.86 -18.01 -9.40
N PRO A 57 -11.83 -18.77 -9.81
CA PRO A 57 -11.03 -19.51 -8.84
C PRO A 57 -10.37 -18.56 -7.85
N ALA A 58 -10.20 -19.01 -6.61
CA ALA A 58 -9.45 -18.28 -5.60
C ALA A 58 -8.04 -17.93 -6.13
N SER A 59 -7.51 -16.77 -5.75
CA SER A 59 -6.15 -16.37 -6.09
C SER A 59 -5.15 -17.39 -5.54
N ASP A 60 -4.24 -17.86 -6.40
CA ASP A 60 -3.15 -18.73 -6.00
C ASP A 60 -1.96 -17.85 -5.58
N PRO A 61 -1.31 -18.10 -4.42
CA PRO A 61 -0.12 -17.37 -3.99
C PRO A 61 1.07 -17.40 -4.98
N ALA A 62 1.10 -18.36 -5.89
CA ALA A 62 2.07 -18.42 -6.98
C ALA A 62 1.71 -17.52 -8.17
N THR A 63 0.51 -16.98 -8.20
CA THR A 63 0.00 -16.12 -9.26
C THR A 63 -0.36 -14.74 -8.71
N ASP A 64 -0.79 -13.84 -9.61
CA ASP A 64 -1.18 -12.50 -9.24
C ASP A 64 -2.42 -12.47 -8.34
N ASN A 65 -2.32 -11.75 -7.23
CA ASN A 65 -3.39 -11.50 -6.26
C ASN A 65 -4.35 -10.36 -6.68
N LEU A 66 -4.05 -9.75 -7.81
CA LEU A 66 -4.63 -8.47 -8.22
C LEU A 66 -6.17 -8.53 -8.37
N VAL A 67 -6.68 -9.66 -8.85
CA VAL A 67 -8.14 -9.86 -9.02
C VAL A 67 -8.87 -9.83 -7.69
N GLY A 68 -8.38 -10.56 -6.68
CA GLY A 68 -8.98 -10.60 -5.36
C GLY A 68 -8.93 -9.23 -4.66
N ILE A 69 -7.79 -8.53 -4.77
CA ILE A 69 -7.62 -7.18 -4.23
C ILE A 69 -8.63 -6.22 -4.86
N ARG A 70 -8.78 -6.24 -6.18
CA ARG A 70 -9.73 -5.37 -6.90
C ARG A 70 -11.18 -5.68 -6.55
N ARG A 71 -11.54 -6.96 -6.43
CA ARG A 71 -12.86 -7.38 -5.99
C ARG A 71 -13.17 -6.84 -4.61
N TRP A 72 -12.25 -7.02 -3.66
CA TRP A 72 -12.41 -6.54 -2.30
C TRP A 72 -12.66 -5.02 -2.27
N TRP A 73 -11.91 -4.24 -3.05
CA TRP A 73 -12.08 -2.79 -3.11
C TRP A 73 -13.39 -2.36 -3.78
N PHE A 74 -13.87 -3.15 -4.73
CA PHE A 74 -15.20 -2.94 -5.32
C PHE A 74 -16.32 -3.18 -4.31
N GLU A 75 -16.17 -4.19 -3.48
CA GLU A 75 -17.13 -4.55 -2.42
C GLU A 75 -17.07 -3.62 -1.21
N HIS A 76 -15.97 -2.85 -1.05
CA HIS A 76 -15.74 -1.92 0.06
C HIS A 76 -15.53 -0.47 -0.44
N PRO A 77 -16.55 0.15 -1.06
CA PRO A 77 -16.41 1.48 -1.66
C PRO A 77 -16.07 2.58 -0.64
N ASP A 78 -16.46 2.40 0.62
CA ASP A 78 -16.17 3.35 1.71
C ASP A 78 -14.67 3.56 1.93
N TRP A 79 -13.84 2.60 1.52
CA TRP A 79 -12.39 2.71 1.60
C TRP A 79 -11.84 3.96 0.90
N MET A 80 -12.49 4.38 -0.19
CA MET A 80 -12.07 5.54 -0.98
C MET A 80 -12.16 6.86 -0.19
N ASP A 81 -13.01 6.91 0.84
CA ASP A 81 -13.28 8.11 1.62
C ASP A 81 -12.60 8.13 3.01
N PHE A 82 -11.84 7.13 3.39
CA PHE A 82 -11.16 7.07 4.70
C PHE A 82 -10.23 8.26 4.97
N LEU A 83 -9.71 8.92 3.94
CA LEU A 83 -8.91 10.13 4.09
C LEU A 83 -9.74 11.42 3.99
N THR A 84 -11.06 11.33 3.85
CA THR A 84 -11.97 12.47 3.84
C THR A 84 -12.31 12.86 5.29
N PRO A 85 -12.08 14.12 5.70
CA PRO A 85 -12.48 14.58 7.03
C PRO A 85 -13.97 14.34 7.30
N GLY A 86 -14.28 13.77 8.48
CA GLY A 86 -15.64 13.42 8.87
C GLY A 86 -16.06 11.99 8.51
N HIS A 87 -15.27 11.24 7.78
CA HIS A 87 -15.48 9.80 7.61
C HIS A 87 -15.22 9.07 8.95
N PRO A 88 -16.02 8.07 9.36
CA PRO A 88 -15.84 7.38 10.65
C PRO A 88 -14.44 6.79 10.86
N GLY A 89 -13.80 6.26 9.80
CA GLY A 89 -12.43 5.70 9.86
C GLY A 89 -11.31 6.73 9.66
N HIS A 90 -11.63 8.04 9.55
CA HIS A 90 -10.62 9.04 9.21
C HIS A 90 -9.53 9.16 10.28
N GLU A 91 -9.94 9.32 11.53
CA GLU A 91 -9.01 9.49 12.65
C GLU A 91 -8.12 8.25 12.84
N ASP A 92 -8.69 7.05 12.70
CA ASP A 92 -7.92 5.80 12.78
C ASP A 92 -6.84 5.73 11.69
N LYS A 93 -7.15 6.15 10.46
CA LYS A 93 -6.17 6.21 9.38
C LYS A 93 -5.09 7.27 9.58
N LEU A 94 -5.42 8.37 10.25
CA LEU A 94 -4.42 9.37 10.66
C LEU A 94 -3.50 8.85 11.76
N LEU A 95 -4.06 8.16 12.77
CA LEU A 95 -3.28 7.52 13.83
C LEU A 95 -2.35 6.45 13.26
N GLU A 96 -2.88 5.58 12.40
CA GLU A 96 -2.11 4.56 11.71
C GLU A 96 -0.95 5.18 10.90
N ARG A 97 -1.23 6.21 10.09
CA ARG A 97 -0.19 6.95 9.37
C ARG A 97 0.87 7.54 10.30
N ALA A 98 0.45 8.08 11.46
CA ALA A 98 1.38 8.64 12.43
C ALA A 98 2.36 7.59 12.98
N LEU A 99 1.89 6.37 13.25
CA LEU A 99 2.78 5.26 13.65
C LEU A 99 3.78 4.91 12.57
N TYR A 100 3.37 4.89 11.29
CA TYR A 100 4.32 4.70 10.18
C TYR A 100 5.37 5.81 10.14
N MET A 101 4.95 7.07 10.31
CA MET A 101 5.84 8.21 10.26
C MET A 101 6.82 8.25 11.44
N ASP A 102 6.46 7.73 12.61
CA ASP A 102 7.40 7.56 13.73
C ASP A 102 8.64 6.73 13.32
N HIS A 103 8.49 5.80 12.36
CA HIS A 103 9.59 5.02 11.81
C HIS A 103 10.29 5.68 10.63
N TRP A 104 9.55 6.42 9.76
CA TRP A 104 10.01 6.79 8.43
C TRP A 104 10.26 8.29 8.21
N GLU A 105 9.64 9.18 8.99
CA GLU A 105 9.71 10.63 8.79
C GLU A 105 11.13 11.15 8.60
N ARG A 106 12.07 10.68 9.41
CA ARG A 106 13.48 11.09 9.39
C ARG A 106 14.23 10.75 8.10
N PHE A 107 13.66 9.89 7.27
CA PHE A 107 14.25 9.43 6.01
C PHE A 107 13.68 10.15 4.78
N ILE A 108 12.68 11.00 4.96
CA ILE A 108 12.00 11.72 3.87
C ILE A 108 12.27 13.21 4.00
N GLU A 109 13.25 13.69 3.26
CA GLU A 109 13.60 15.11 3.25
C GLU A 109 12.52 15.93 2.53
N PRO A 110 12.20 17.16 3.01
CA PRO A 110 11.29 18.05 2.30
C PRO A 110 11.77 18.33 0.87
N GLY A 111 10.84 18.28 -0.08
CA GLY A 111 11.12 18.55 -1.48
C GLY A 111 11.80 17.40 -2.25
N CYS A 112 12.03 16.24 -1.63
CA CYS A 112 12.60 15.08 -2.31
C CYS A 112 11.61 14.48 -3.33
N ARG A 113 12.13 13.64 -4.22
CA ARG A 113 11.33 12.87 -5.16
C ARG A 113 11.01 11.50 -4.56
N VAL A 114 9.73 11.14 -4.50
CA VAL A 114 9.21 9.93 -3.85
C VAL A 114 8.47 9.09 -4.87
N LEU A 115 8.67 7.78 -4.84
CA LEU A 115 7.80 6.79 -5.45
C LEU A 115 6.95 6.15 -4.34
N ASP A 116 5.63 6.38 -4.34
CA ASP A 116 4.68 5.74 -3.44
C ASP A 116 4.09 4.53 -4.17
N LEU A 117 4.68 3.37 -3.91
CA LEU A 117 4.37 2.11 -4.57
C LEU A 117 3.17 1.45 -3.89
N GLY A 118 2.10 1.18 -4.66
CA GLY A 118 0.84 0.66 -4.12
C GLY A 118 0.21 1.62 -3.13
N GLY A 119 0.38 2.93 -3.34
CA GLY A 119 -0.03 3.95 -2.37
C GLY A 119 -1.54 4.13 -2.22
N GLY A 120 -2.36 3.39 -2.97
CA GLY A 120 -3.80 3.36 -2.84
C GLY A 120 -4.43 4.75 -2.95
N ILE A 121 -5.24 5.09 -1.96
CA ILE A 121 -5.92 6.39 -1.87
C ILE A 121 -5.00 7.55 -1.46
N GLY A 122 -3.68 7.31 -1.35
CA GLY A 122 -2.67 8.35 -1.15
C GLY A 122 -2.37 8.71 0.30
N ARG A 123 -2.46 7.75 1.24
CA ARG A 123 -2.20 7.97 2.68
C ARG A 123 -0.83 8.60 2.93
N PHE A 124 0.23 8.07 2.33
CA PHE A 124 1.60 8.59 2.44
C PHE A 124 1.88 9.69 1.41
N THR A 125 1.28 9.57 0.23
CA THR A 125 1.32 10.61 -0.82
C THR A 125 0.95 11.97 -0.25
N GLN A 126 -0.18 12.11 0.48
CA GLN A 126 -0.59 13.37 1.08
C GLN A 126 0.47 13.94 2.03
N TRP A 127 1.03 13.10 2.88
CA TRP A 127 2.05 13.51 3.84
C TRP A 127 3.32 14.03 3.14
N CYS A 128 3.75 13.36 2.07
CA CYS A 128 4.87 13.80 1.24
C CYS A 128 4.57 15.11 0.52
N LEU A 129 3.36 15.26 -0.04
CA LEU A 129 2.93 16.48 -0.72
C LEU A 129 2.90 17.69 0.21
N ASP A 130 2.49 17.51 1.48
CA ASP A 130 2.52 18.58 2.49
C ASP A 130 3.94 19.08 2.78
N ARG A 131 4.95 18.24 2.55
CA ARG A 131 6.38 18.57 2.69
C ARG A 131 7.01 19.10 1.39
N GLY A 132 6.19 19.36 0.36
CA GLY A 132 6.64 19.88 -0.93
C GLY A 132 7.33 18.85 -1.83
N CYS A 133 7.21 17.56 -1.54
CA CYS A 133 7.81 16.50 -2.35
C CYS A 133 7.18 16.40 -3.74
N GLU A 134 7.96 15.91 -4.70
CA GLU A 134 7.47 15.41 -5.98
C GLU A 134 7.15 13.92 -5.79
N VAL A 135 5.86 13.55 -5.91
CA VAL A 135 5.39 12.19 -5.66
C VAL A 135 4.92 11.53 -6.93
N HIS A 136 5.46 10.36 -7.22
CA HIS A 136 4.97 9.43 -8.24
C HIS A 136 4.19 8.33 -7.50
N LEU A 137 2.87 8.35 -7.60
CA LEU A 137 1.99 7.34 -7.00
C LEU A 137 1.72 6.23 -8.01
N VAL A 138 2.03 5.00 -7.65
CA VAL A 138 1.75 3.80 -8.44
C VAL A 138 0.71 2.97 -7.74
N ASP A 139 -0.37 2.63 -8.43
CA ASP A 139 -1.37 1.70 -7.93
C ASP A 139 -2.08 0.98 -9.08
N PRO A 140 -2.44 -0.30 -8.94
CA PRO A 140 -3.20 -1.04 -9.95
C PRO A 140 -4.70 -0.70 -9.97
N ASP A 141 -5.24 -0.05 -8.93
CA ASP A 141 -6.64 0.35 -8.90
C ASP A 141 -6.83 1.81 -9.28
N LEU A 142 -7.49 2.03 -10.41
CA LEU A 142 -7.73 3.37 -10.96
C LEU A 142 -8.60 4.25 -10.05
N ARG A 143 -9.54 3.65 -9.30
CA ARG A 143 -10.41 4.38 -8.36
C ARG A 143 -9.60 4.93 -7.20
N SER A 144 -8.66 4.15 -6.70
CA SER A 144 -7.72 4.58 -5.66
C SER A 144 -6.84 5.73 -6.12
N LEU A 145 -6.28 5.65 -7.32
CA LEU A 145 -5.52 6.75 -7.92
C LEU A 145 -6.37 8.01 -8.04
N TRP A 146 -7.63 7.88 -8.44
CA TRP A 146 -8.54 8.99 -8.50
C TRP A 146 -8.82 9.59 -7.12
N ALA A 147 -9.10 8.76 -6.11
CA ALA A 147 -9.28 9.23 -4.73
C ALA A 147 -8.01 9.95 -4.22
N ALA A 148 -6.83 9.42 -4.51
CA ALA A 148 -5.56 10.06 -4.18
C ALA A 148 -5.42 11.46 -4.82
N VAL A 149 -5.78 11.61 -6.09
CA VAL A 149 -5.78 12.91 -6.79
C VAL A 149 -6.75 13.89 -6.13
N LYS A 150 -7.97 13.43 -5.78
CA LYS A 150 -8.95 14.23 -5.05
C LYS A 150 -8.39 14.71 -3.70
N HIS A 151 -7.75 13.82 -2.96
CA HIS A 151 -7.17 14.12 -1.66
C HIS A 151 -5.88 14.98 -1.73
N ALA A 152 -5.21 15.00 -2.88
CA ALA A 152 -3.99 15.80 -3.09
C ALA A 152 -4.26 17.29 -3.33
N GLY A 153 -5.51 17.67 -3.60
CA GLY A 153 -5.87 19.04 -3.99
C GLY A 153 -5.40 20.12 -2.99
N GLY A 154 -4.74 21.16 -3.52
CA GLY A 154 -4.29 22.30 -2.72
C GLY A 154 -2.99 22.12 -1.94
N ARG A 155 -2.35 20.95 -1.98
CA ARG A 155 -1.07 20.68 -1.29
C ARG A 155 0.11 21.29 -2.06
N PRO A 156 1.22 21.65 -1.37
CA PRO A 156 2.36 22.33 -1.99
C PRO A 156 3.19 21.46 -2.93
N GLY A 157 3.22 20.14 -2.71
CA GLY A 157 3.97 19.20 -3.53
C GLY A 157 3.36 18.94 -4.91
N ARG A 158 4.04 18.17 -5.73
CA ARG A 158 3.59 17.74 -7.05
C ARG A 158 3.22 16.27 -7.03
N LEU A 159 2.07 15.89 -7.61
CA LEU A 159 1.61 14.52 -7.76
C LEU A 159 1.53 14.13 -9.23
N ASP A 160 2.20 13.03 -9.58
CA ASP A 160 2.00 12.29 -10.82
C ASP A 160 1.49 10.90 -10.45
N VAL A 161 0.43 10.41 -11.08
CA VAL A 161 -0.14 9.09 -10.81
C VAL A 161 0.09 8.16 -12.00
N HIS A 162 0.33 6.87 -11.69
CA HIS A 162 0.66 5.85 -12.68
C HIS A 162 -0.21 4.62 -12.43
N TRP A 163 -1.03 4.28 -13.40
CA TRP A 163 -1.87 3.10 -13.33
C TRP A 163 -1.09 1.88 -13.83
N THR A 164 -0.39 1.23 -12.92
CA THR A 164 0.45 0.05 -13.19
C THR A 164 0.71 -0.72 -11.90
N THR A 165 1.43 -1.82 -11.99
CA THR A 165 1.80 -2.69 -10.87
C THR A 165 3.26 -2.48 -10.44
N GLY A 166 3.63 -2.97 -9.25
CA GLY A 166 4.99 -2.82 -8.74
C GLY A 166 6.06 -3.60 -9.51
N ASP A 167 5.68 -4.67 -10.19
CA ASP A 167 6.55 -5.44 -11.07
C ASP A 167 6.74 -4.81 -12.46
N ARG A 168 5.94 -3.79 -12.78
CA ARG A 168 6.02 -3.00 -14.02
C ARG A 168 6.02 -1.50 -13.70
N PRO A 169 7.03 -1.03 -12.97
CA PRO A 169 7.06 0.37 -12.56
C PRO A 169 7.15 1.31 -13.78
N PRO A 170 6.68 2.56 -13.64
CA PRO A 170 6.71 3.53 -14.73
C PRO A 170 8.15 3.92 -15.09
N ASP A 171 8.35 4.36 -16.34
CA ASP A 171 9.61 4.97 -16.76
C ASP A 171 9.67 6.44 -16.29
N ILE A 172 10.29 6.63 -15.13
CA ILE A 172 10.44 7.93 -14.47
C ILE A 172 11.91 8.22 -14.16
N ALA A 173 12.22 9.49 -13.95
CA ALA A 173 13.55 9.84 -13.49
C ALA A 173 13.80 9.29 -12.06
N PRO A 174 15.04 8.91 -11.73
CA PRO A 174 15.36 8.30 -10.43
C PRO A 174 14.87 9.10 -9.23
N VAL A 175 14.33 8.40 -8.24
CA VAL A 175 13.76 8.94 -7.02
C VAL A 175 14.74 8.88 -5.84
N ASP A 176 14.51 9.72 -4.84
CA ASP A 176 15.30 9.72 -3.60
C ASP A 176 14.82 8.64 -2.63
N VAL A 177 13.49 8.40 -2.60
CA VAL A 177 12.84 7.50 -1.66
C VAL A 177 11.75 6.70 -2.36
N VAL A 178 11.68 5.41 -2.08
CA VAL A 178 10.53 4.56 -2.39
C VAL A 178 9.81 4.21 -1.10
N ILE A 179 8.49 4.39 -1.06
CA ILE A 179 7.61 3.90 -0.01
C ILE A 179 6.84 2.70 -0.55
N ALA A 180 6.92 1.57 0.15
CA ALA A 180 6.18 0.34 -0.17
C ALA A 180 5.48 -0.16 1.11
N ALA A 181 4.42 0.57 1.51
CA ALA A 181 3.67 0.30 2.73
C ALA A 181 2.62 -0.79 2.48
N GLU A 182 2.79 -1.95 3.10
CA GLU A 182 1.86 -3.09 2.99
C GLU A 182 1.61 -3.57 1.55
N VAL A 183 2.59 -3.44 0.66
CA VAL A 183 2.50 -3.85 -0.75
C VAL A 183 3.15 -5.21 -0.97
N LEU A 184 4.34 -5.40 -0.39
CA LEU A 184 5.15 -6.60 -0.64
C LEU A 184 4.50 -7.89 -0.11
N CYS A 185 3.51 -7.77 0.74
CA CYS A 185 2.71 -8.89 1.24
C CYS A 185 1.62 -9.36 0.27
N TYR A 186 1.32 -8.59 -0.80
CA TYR A 186 0.28 -8.91 -1.78
C TYR A 186 0.82 -9.29 -3.16
N VAL A 187 2.13 -9.30 -3.35
CA VAL A 187 2.77 -9.64 -4.63
C VAL A 187 3.36 -11.05 -4.60
N PRO A 188 3.32 -11.78 -5.71
CA PRO A 188 3.87 -13.15 -5.78
C PRO A 188 5.36 -13.21 -5.43
N ASP A 189 6.14 -12.26 -5.93
CA ASP A 189 7.59 -12.16 -5.73
C ASP A 189 8.02 -10.75 -5.29
N ALA A 190 8.08 -10.56 -3.97
CA ALA A 190 8.50 -9.30 -3.37
C ALA A 190 9.96 -8.92 -3.72
N ALA A 191 10.85 -9.92 -3.88
CA ALA A 191 12.24 -9.67 -4.22
C ALA A 191 12.36 -9.17 -5.67
N ALA A 192 11.58 -9.73 -6.60
CA ALA A 192 11.51 -9.24 -7.97
C ALA A 192 10.99 -7.80 -8.04
N VAL A 193 9.94 -7.47 -7.29
CA VAL A 193 9.41 -6.08 -7.20
C VAL A 193 10.49 -5.14 -6.67
N LEU A 194 11.16 -5.47 -5.57
CA LEU A 194 12.24 -4.63 -5.02
C LEU A 194 13.41 -4.46 -5.99
N LYS A 195 13.73 -5.48 -6.77
CA LYS A 195 14.77 -5.40 -7.82
C LYS A 195 14.38 -4.42 -8.94
N GLU A 196 13.14 -4.49 -9.42
CA GLU A 196 12.66 -3.58 -10.48
C GLU A 196 12.59 -2.13 -9.97
N VAL A 197 12.03 -1.94 -8.77
CA VAL A 197 11.95 -0.63 -8.11
C VAL A 197 13.34 -0.08 -7.80
N GLY A 198 14.30 -0.93 -7.45
CA GLY A 198 15.69 -0.56 -7.21
C GLY A 198 16.36 0.16 -8.37
N ARG A 199 15.91 -0.08 -9.61
CA ARG A 199 16.41 0.63 -10.81
C ARG A 199 15.96 2.08 -10.89
N LEU A 200 14.89 2.41 -10.19
CA LEU A 200 14.34 3.77 -10.12
C LEU A 200 14.91 4.58 -8.97
N ILE A 201 15.71 3.98 -8.11
CA ILE A 201 16.28 4.66 -6.94
C ILE A 201 17.64 5.24 -7.30
N LYS A 202 17.88 6.49 -6.91
CA LYS A 202 19.20 7.12 -7.02
C LYS A 202 20.24 6.33 -6.22
N PRO A 203 21.52 6.34 -6.62
CA PRO A 203 22.60 5.83 -5.76
C PRO A 203 22.52 6.43 -4.36
N GLY A 204 22.48 5.59 -3.32
CA GLY A 204 22.33 6.03 -1.93
C GLY A 204 20.90 6.40 -1.52
N GLY A 205 19.92 6.27 -2.42
CA GLY A 205 18.51 6.47 -2.10
C GLY A 205 17.94 5.33 -1.25
N LEU A 206 16.70 5.47 -0.82
CA LEU A 206 16.12 4.68 0.26
C LEU A 206 14.88 3.91 -0.19
N VAL A 207 14.71 2.73 0.38
CA VAL A 207 13.44 1.97 0.40
C VAL A 207 12.89 1.99 1.81
N LEU A 208 11.66 2.48 1.97
CA LEU A 208 10.87 2.40 3.19
C LEU A 208 9.78 1.38 2.94
N ALA A 209 9.82 0.25 3.62
CA ALA A 209 8.87 -0.83 3.38
C ALA A 209 8.25 -1.34 4.67
N SER A 210 7.00 -1.76 4.58
CA SER A 210 6.35 -2.53 5.62
C SER A 210 5.66 -3.76 5.05
N VAL A 211 5.53 -4.78 5.88
CA VAL A 211 4.82 -6.01 5.56
C VAL A 211 4.06 -6.51 6.78
N GLU A 212 3.09 -7.35 6.53
CA GLU A 212 2.34 -8.05 7.54
C GLU A 212 3.23 -9.03 8.32
N ALA A 213 3.23 -8.90 9.65
CA ALA A 213 4.01 -9.77 10.52
C ALA A 213 3.23 -11.04 10.86
N ARG A 214 3.90 -12.19 10.71
CA ARG A 214 3.26 -13.51 10.78
C ARG A 214 2.49 -13.75 12.08
N TYR A 215 3.10 -13.50 13.22
CA TYR A 215 2.52 -13.91 14.49
C TYR A 215 1.43 -12.95 14.98
N GLY A 216 1.61 -11.64 14.81
CA GLY A 216 0.59 -10.67 15.15
C GLY A 216 -0.63 -10.80 14.26
N TRP A 217 -0.41 -11.08 12.99
CA TRP A 217 -1.50 -11.32 12.04
C TRP A 217 -2.32 -12.57 12.41
N ALA A 218 -1.66 -13.69 12.73
CA ALA A 218 -2.31 -14.93 13.15
C ALA A 218 -3.08 -14.81 14.48
N MET A 219 -2.84 -13.76 15.26
CA MET A 219 -3.54 -13.49 16.53
C MET A 219 -4.54 -12.33 16.41
N GLY A 220 -4.71 -11.74 15.23
CA GLY A 220 -5.61 -10.63 15.01
C GLY A 220 -7.09 -11.04 14.98
N PRO A 221 -8.02 -10.09 15.12
CA PRO A 221 -9.46 -10.36 15.16
C PRO A 221 -10.04 -10.85 13.82
N ASP A 222 -9.38 -10.51 12.70
CA ASP A 222 -9.83 -10.85 11.34
C ASP A 222 -9.38 -12.24 10.89
N VAL A 223 -8.89 -13.02 11.82
CA VAL A 223 -8.32 -14.32 11.54
C VAL A 223 -9.41 -15.35 11.30
N ALA A 224 -9.65 -15.63 10.01
CA ALA A 224 -10.51 -16.73 9.56
C ALA A 224 -9.97 -18.12 9.98
N GLU A 225 -10.83 -19.13 9.92
CA GLU A 225 -10.41 -20.54 10.00
C GLU A 225 -9.26 -20.79 9.02
N GLY A 226 -8.12 -21.25 9.50
CA GLY A 226 -6.91 -21.51 8.68
C GLY A 226 -5.67 -20.73 9.06
N SER A 227 -5.78 -19.75 9.95
CA SER A 227 -4.64 -18.94 10.40
C SER A 227 -3.60 -19.71 11.20
N LEU A 228 -3.94 -20.87 11.75
CA LEU A 228 -2.93 -21.78 12.30
C LEU A 228 -1.94 -22.24 11.22
N GLU A 229 -2.38 -22.39 9.98
CA GLU A 229 -1.50 -22.72 8.86
C GLU A 229 -0.57 -21.57 8.50
N ALA A 230 -1.03 -20.32 8.60
CA ALA A 230 -0.15 -19.15 8.45
C ALA A 230 0.92 -19.10 9.56
N PHE A 231 0.55 -19.52 10.77
CA PHE A 231 1.46 -19.56 11.90
C PHE A 231 2.55 -20.63 11.74
N PHE A 232 2.21 -21.81 11.21
CA PHE A 232 3.10 -22.97 11.11
C PHE A 232 3.54 -23.30 9.68
N GLY A 233 2.91 -22.72 8.67
CA GLY A 233 3.14 -22.98 7.26
C GLY A 233 4.09 -21.99 6.57
N ASP A 234 3.84 -21.74 5.31
CA ASP A 234 4.63 -20.84 4.46
C ASP A 234 4.33 -19.34 4.66
N GLY A 235 3.39 -19.03 5.56
CA GLY A 235 3.01 -17.66 5.89
C GLY A 235 1.99 -17.02 4.94
N VAL A 236 1.45 -17.77 3.99
CA VAL A 236 0.37 -17.29 3.12
C VAL A 236 -0.99 -17.55 3.75
N VAL A 237 -1.82 -16.52 3.82
CA VAL A 237 -3.17 -16.57 4.38
C VAL A 237 -4.17 -16.12 3.32
N HIS A 238 -5.19 -16.94 3.09
CA HIS A 238 -6.33 -16.54 2.29
C HIS A 238 -7.30 -15.72 3.15
N VAL A 239 -7.73 -14.59 2.63
CA VAL A 239 -8.63 -13.65 3.30
C VAL A 239 -9.85 -13.38 2.42
N ASP A 240 -10.84 -12.68 2.96
CA ASP A 240 -12.07 -12.37 2.24
C ASP A 240 -11.80 -11.73 0.87
N GLY A 241 -12.67 -12.01 -0.10
CA GLY A 241 -12.59 -11.50 -1.46
C GLY A 241 -11.63 -12.28 -2.37
N ASP A 242 -11.36 -13.55 -2.07
CA ASP A 242 -10.45 -14.44 -2.85
C ASP A 242 -9.03 -13.88 -3.00
N ARG A 243 -8.60 -13.06 -2.09
CA ARG A 243 -7.23 -12.55 -2.03
C ARG A 243 -6.42 -13.32 -1.00
N TRP A 244 -5.12 -13.20 -1.09
CA TRP A 244 -4.19 -13.75 -0.12
C TRP A 244 -3.25 -12.67 0.41
N VAL A 245 -2.71 -12.91 1.59
CA VAL A 245 -1.70 -12.08 2.24
C VAL A 245 -0.52 -12.96 2.58
N ARG A 246 0.66 -12.59 2.15
CA ARG A 246 1.91 -13.21 2.62
C ARG A 246 2.36 -12.50 3.88
N THR A 247 2.42 -13.26 4.96
CA THR A 247 2.94 -12.78 6.24
C THR A 247 4.42 -13.15 6.38
N TYR A 248 5.18 -12.33 7.07
CA TYR A 248 6.63 -12.45 7.17
C TYR A 248 7.08 -12.65 8.61
N THR A 249 8.03 -13.55 8.83
CA THR A 249 8.87 -13.50 10.03
C THR A 249 9.87 -12.35 9.91
N GLU A 250 10.55 -12.02 11.01
CA GLU A 250 11.63 -11.04 10.98
C GLU A 250 12.71 -11.40 9.95
N ASP A 251 13.14 -12.66 9.95
CA ASP A 251 14.19 -13.14 9.06
C ASP A 251 13.77 -13.13 7.58
N ASP A 252 12.52 -13.51 7.28
CA ASP A 252 11.99 -13.46 5.92
C ASP A 252 12.01 -12.04 5.38
N PHE A 253 11.54 -11.07 6.18
CA PHE A 253 11.49 -9.68 5.72
C PHE A 253 12.87 -9.04 5.64
N ARG A 254 13.77 -9.30 6.60
CA ARG A 254 15.16 -8.86 6.52
C ARG A 254 15.88 -9.40 5.28
N GLY A 255 15.57 -10.64 4.91
CA GLY A 255 16.13 -11.29 3.73
C GLY A 255 15.84 -10.55 2.41
N LEU A 256 14.72 -9.82 2.32
CA LEU A 256 14.38 -9.03 1.13
C LEU A 256 15.36 -7.87 0.88
N PHE A 257 16.06 -7.39 1.92
CA PHE A 257 17.03 -6.30 1.82
C PHE A 257 18.48 -6.81 1.70
N SER A 258 18.66 -8.07 1.32
CA SER A 258 20.00 -8.61 1.05
C SER A 258 20.69 -7.77 -0.06
N GLY A 259 21.85 -7.18 0.24
CA GLY A 259 22.53 -6.25 -0.67
C GLY A 259 22.16 -4.77 -0.51
N MET A 260 21.43 -4.41 0.55
CA MET A 260 21.16 -3.04 0.97
C MET A 260 21.67 -2.82 2.40
N ASP A 261 21.94 -1.57 2.76
CA ASP A 261 22.23 -1.19 4.16
C ASP A 261 20.92 -0.98 4.91
N VAL A 262 20.56 -1.87 5.82
CA VAL A 262 19.37 -1.71 6.66
C VAL A 262 19.67 -0.67 7.76
N LEU A 263 19.05 0.49 7.63
CA LEU A 263 19.25 1.64 8.54
C LEU A 263 18.27 1.63 9.71
N HIS A 264 17.11 1.01 9.52
CA HIS A 264 16.06 0.90 10.51
C HIS A 264 15.26 -0.39 10.25
N PHE A 265 14.94 -1.10 11.33
CA PHE A 265 14.12 -2.28 11.28
C PHE A 265 13.48 -2.51 12.65
N GLU A 266 12.17 -2.33 12.73
CA GLU A 266 11.45 -2.46 14.00
C GLU A 266 10.06 -3.07 13.79
N PRO A 267 9.52 -3.76 14.82
CA PRO A 267 8.12 -4.16 14.86
C PRO A 267 7.23 -2.96 15.22
N SER A 268 5.99 -2.98 14.73
CA SER A 268 4.99 -1.93 14.94
C SER A 268 3.56 -2.48 14.86
N HIS A 269 2.57 -1.63 15.13
CA HIS A 269 1.14 -1.93 15.02
C HIS A 269 0.71 -3.10 15.91
N TYR A 270 0.90 -2.94 17.22
CA TYR A 270 0.38 -3.88 18.22
C TYR A 270 -1.07 -3.57 18.58
N VAL A 271 -1.43 -2.29 18.58
CA VAL A 271 -2.73 -1.79 18.97
C VAL A 271 -3.63 -1.56 17.75
N LEU A 272 -3.21 -0.72 16.81
CA LEU A 272 -3.97 -0.48 15.59
C LEU A 272 -3.81 -1.67 14.62
N SER A 273 -4.93 -2.25 14.22
CA SER A 273 -4.99 -3.45 13.35
C SER A 273 -4.20 -4.65 13.89
N GLY A 274 -3.83 -4.62 15.16
CA GLY A 274 -3.05 -5.67 15.83
C GLY A 274 -3.90 -6.52 16.78
N PRO A 275 -3.28 -7.51 17.44
CA PRO A 275 -4.00 -8.40 18.35
C PRO A 275 -4.60 -7.70 19.60
N PHE A 276 -4.27 -6.43 19.82
CA PHE A 276 -4.77 -5.61 20.93
C PHE A 276 -5.74 -4.52 20.48
N GLU A 277 -6.28 -4.62 19.28
CA GLU A 277 -7.12 -3.59 18.64
C GLU A 277 -8.34 -3.18 19.48
N ALA A 278 -8.96 -4.10 20.18
CA ALA A 278 -10.11 -3.81 21.04
C ALA A 278 -9.82 -2.79 22.15
N ALA A 279 -8.56 -2.54 22.48
CA ALA A 279 -8.12 -1.55 23.44
C ALA A 279 -7.89 -0.15 22.84
N ALA A 280 -7.93 -0.03 21.51
CA ALA A 280 -7.58 1.21 20.80
C ALA A 280 -8.71 2.24 20.73
N GLY A 281 -9.97 1.84 20.97
CA GLY A 281 -11.11 2.75 20.87
C GLY A 281 -10.97 4.01 21.75
N ALA A 282 -10.96 5.18 21.13
CA ALA A 282 -10.89 6.50 21.77
C ALA A 282 -9.57 6.86 22.48
N ILE A 283 -8.42 6.35 22.03
CA ILE A 283 -7.09 6.78 22.50
C ILE A 283 -6.51 7.88 21.61
N ASP A 284 -5.77 8.80 22.22
CA ASP A 284 -4.99 9.78 21.48
C ASP A 284 -3.64 9.21 21.02
N LEU A 285 -2.94 9.95 20.16
CA LEU A 285 -1.66 9.52 19.57
C LEU A 285 -0.57 9.27 20.63
N ASP A 286 -0.53 10.06 21.70
CA ASP A 286 0.48 9.90 22.73
C ASP A 286 0.24 8.65 23.59
N GLU A 287 -1.01 8.33 23.87
CA GLU A 287 -1.38 7.08 24.54
C GLU A 287 -1.09 5.89 23.63
N LEU A 288 -1.44 5.98 22.35
CA LEU A 288 -1.13 4.96 21.35
C LEU A 288 0.38 4.65 21.33
N ARG A 289 1.23 5.67 21.24
CA ARG A 289 2.70 5.52 21.26
C ARG A 289 3.22 4.87 22.54
N ARG A 290 2.62 5.24 23.69
CA ARG A 290 2.96 4.61 24.97
C ARG A 290 2.60 3.13 24.99
N MET A 291 1.42 2.78 24.51
CA MET A 291 0.98 1.38 24.42
C MET A 291 1.86 0.58 23.45
N GLU A 292 2.11 1.07 22.25
CA GLU A 292 3.01 0.46 21.26
C GLU A 292 4.40 0.20 21.87
N THR A 293 4.97 1.18 22.57
CA THR A 293 6.28 1.05 23.24
C THR A 293 6.26 -0.02 24.34
N ARG A 294 5.21 -0.07 25.16
CA ARG A 294 5.09 -1.06 26.23
C ARG A 294 4.96 -2.48 25.67
N LEU A 295 4.13 -2.66 24.65
CA LEU A 295 3.91 -3.97 24.02
C LEU A 295 5.18 -4.46 23.32
N ARG A 296 5.87 -3.60 22.59
CA ARG A 296 7.13 -3.91 21.93
C ARG A 296 8.22 -4.35 22.91
N ASN A 297 8.31 -3.72 24.07
CA ASN A 297 9.35 -3.99 25.05
C ASN A 297 9.02 -5.13 26.02
N HIS A 298 7.83 -5.73 25.93
CA HIS A 298 7.45 -6.82 26.81
C HIS A 298 7.71 -8.18 26.14
N PRO A 299 8.43 -9.11 26.79
CA PRO A 299 8.91 -10.34 26.13
C PRO A 299 7.81 -11.26 25.59
N ILE A 300 6.60 -11.21 26.16
CA ILE A 300 5.47 -12.03 25.68
C ILE A 300 4.79 -11.38 24.48
N THR A 301 4.67 -10.05 24.45
CA THR A 301 3.95 -9.36 23.38
C THR A 301 4.84 -8.89 22.25
N ALA A 302 6.14 -8.75 22.47
CA ALA A 302 7.08 -8.32 21.45
C ALA A 302 6.98 -9.07 20.11
N PRO A 303 6.78 -10.40 20.05
CA PRO A 303 6.62 -11.12 18.79
C PRO A 303 5.22 -11.01 18.15
N LEU A 304 4.28 -10.31 18.79
CA LEU A 304 2.88 -10.19 18.34
C LEU A 304 2.61 -8.87 17.62
N ASN A 305 3.64 -8.27 17.03
CA ASN A 305 3.49 -7.10 16.17
C ASN A 305 2.67 -7.44 14.91
N ARG A 306 1.85 -6.48 14.45
CA ARG A 306 1.05 -6.63 13.23
C ARG A 306 1.87 -6.32 11.98
N ALA A 307 2.87 -5.44 12.07
CA ALA A 307 3.69 -5.02 10.95
C ALA A 307 5.18 -5.01 11.28
N TRP A 308 6.00 -5.38 10.30
CA TRP A 308 7.43 -5.09 10.28
C TRP A 308 7.69 -3.82 9.49
N MET A 309 8.54 -2.95 10.03
CA MET A 309 8.92 -1.66 9.44
C MET A 309 10.40 -1.65 9.11
N ALA A 310 10.73 -1.30 7.88
CA ALA A 310 12.13 -1.21 7.44
C ALA A 310 12.41 0.10 6.72
N ALA A 311 13.65 0.59 6.86
CA ALA A 311 14.28 1.56 5.98
C ALA A 311 15.65 1.00 5.57
N ALA A 312 15.87 0.87 4.28
CA ALA A 312 17.10 0.33 3.72
C ALA A 312 17.65 1.26 2.64
N ARG A 313 18.99 1.36 2.57
CA ARG A 313 19.69 2.18 1.58
C ARG A 313 20.25 1.31 0.48
N LEU A 314 20.01 1.72 -0.76
CA LEU A 314 20.63 1.07 -1.91
C LEU A 314 22.14 1.39 -1.94
N HIS A 315 22.96 0.37 -2.10
CA HIS A 315 24.40 0.58 -2.33
C HIS A 315 24.62 1.38 -3.60
N GLY A 316 25.50 2.35 -3.57
CA GLY A 316 25.85 3.18 -4.72
C GLY A 316 26.80 2.48 -5.70
#